data_fc491d414b8e1e9fc44d4e8ed4b05945
#
_entry.id   fc491d414b8e1e9fc44d4e8ed4b05945
#
_cell.length_a   1.000
_cell.length_b   1.000
_cell.length_c   1.000
_cell.angle_alpha   90.00
_cell.angle_beta   90.00
_cell.angle_gamma   90.00
#
_symmetry.space_group_name_H-M   'P 1'
#
loop_
_entity.id
_entity.type
_entity.pdbx_description
1 polymer ?
#
loop_
_entity_poly.entity_id
_entity_poly.type
_entity_poly.pdbx_seq_one_letter_code
_entity_poly.pdbx_strand_id
1 'polypeptide(L)'
;MSGGIAQLVAIGAQDVHLVGEPEISFFRSTYRRHTNFAQTVERQVIQGNPATGRTSTIRFERKGDLLSYVYLTCTDGTQMTPVMWDEKVDKVELLIGGQVIDTQESEFMSNVAIDTQATTLSRSSIGGMYAGFNNASSWFPLRFWFCENYQSALPLVALQYHDVELRITWGTVSASDRFECFGNFVYLDNQERQDMAQKEHNMLITQVQRAEPSGGKVQDLQFNHPVKYMASSNTAVSATTGTGLASVTNRIKFQINGTDVTDFKYASPHYTQVTCFYHVPNMTNNNTKTFVYPFCLDTAKHQPTGTLNFSRLDSARIISETDNITSKIYAVNYNVLKINNGMAGLMYAN
;
A
#
# COMPACT_ATOMS: atom_id res chain seq x y z
N MET A 1 53.83 21.93 1.09
CA MET A 1 52.35 21.98 1.15
C MET A 1 51.85 20.57 1.42
N SER A 2 50.90 20.40 2.32
CA SER A 2 50.32 19.07 2.55
C SER A 2 49.50 18.66 1.32
N GLY A 3 49.42 17.36 1.01
CA GLY A 3 48.69 16.85 -0.11
C GLY A 3 47.21 17.27 -0.11
N GLY A 4 46.61 17.53 1.06
CA GLY A 4 45.24 18.03 1.20
C GLY A 4 45.03 19.45 0.65
N ILE A 5 46.03 20.34 0.79
CA ILE A 5 45.97 21.70 0.21
C ILE A 5 46.05 21.61 -1.33
N ALA A 6 46.88 20.72 -1.85
CA ALA A 6 46.99 20.51 -3.30
C ALA A 6 45.65 19.97 -3.88
N GLN A 7 44.98 19.09 -3.17
CA GLN A 7 43.64 18.59 -3.55
C GLN A 7 42.58 19.70 -3.54
N LEU A 8 42.60 20.58 -2.55
CA LEU A 8 41.68 21.72 -2.44
C LEU A 8 41.84 22.74 -3.58
N VAL A 9 43.05 22.94 -4.06
CA VAL A 9 43.40 23.91 -5.12
C VAL A 9 43.21 23.34 -6.53
N ALA A 10 43.16 22.01 -6.68
CA ALA A 10 43.01 21.34 -7.96
C ALA A 10 41.54 21.40 -8.45
N ILE A 11 41.08 22.62 -8.82
CA ILE A 11 39.74 22.88 -9.33
C ILE A 11 39.85 23.29 -10.80
N GLY A 12 39.10 22.58 -11.67
CA GLY A 12 38.99 22.87 -13.10
C GLY A 12 37.68 23.57 -13.47
N ALA A 13 37.51 23.96 -14.70
CA ALA A 13 36.28 24.60 -15.21
C ALA A 13 35.03 23.72 -15.07
N GLN A 14 35.19 22.40 -15.05
CA GLN A 14 34.09 21.44 -14.89
C GLN A 14 33.55 21.43 -13.45
N ASP A 15 34.40 21.70 -12.48
CA ASP A 15 34.06 21.64 -11.05
C ASP A 15 33.10 22.77 -10.63
N VAL A 16 32.98 23.84 -11.43
CA VAL A 16 32.04 24.95 -11.20
C VAL A 16 30.59 24.45 -11.11
N HIS A 17 30.24 23.42 -11.88
CA HIS A 17 28.90 22.81 -11.82
C HIS A 17 28.63 22.03 -10.52
N LEU A 18 29.64 21.67 -9.76
CA LEU A 18 29.52 20.88 -8.52
C LEU A 18 29.79 21.75 -7.27
N VAL A 19 30.74 22.66 -7.35
CA VAL A 19 31.20 23.45 -6.20
C VAL A 19 30.94 24.96 -6.34
N GLY A 20 30.42 25.40 -7.49
CA GLY A 20 30.03 26.78 -7.71
C GLY A 20 28.72 27.11 -6.99
N GLU A 21 28.66 28.22 -6.27
CA GLU A 21 27.50 28.69 -5.49
C GLU A 21 26.94 27.57 -4.55
N PRO A 22 27.73 27.10 -3.59
CA PRO A 22 27.37 25.95 -2.76
C PRO A 22 26.16 26.26 -1.88
N GLU A 23 25.17 25.36 -1.89
CA GLU A 23 23.97 25.43 -1.06
C GLU A 23 24.18 24.81 0.33
N ILE A 24 25.05 23.82 0.42
CA ILE A 24 25.27 23.04 1.64
C ILE A 24 26.77 22.92 1.97
N SER A 25 27.07 22.73 3.24
CA SER A 25 28.39 22.30 3.73
C SER A 25 28.22 20.96 4.43
N PHE A 26 29.04 19.98 4.08
CA PHE A 26 29.00 18.66 4.73
C PHE A 26 29.58 18.66 6.14
N PHE A 27 30.29 19.72 6.53
CA PHE A 27 30.96 19.86 7.85
C PHE A 27 30.18 20.76 8.81
N ARG A 28 29.00 21.21 8.41
CA ARG A 28 28.09 22.02 9.22
C ARG A 28 26.71 21.37 9.27
N SER A 29 26.31 20.98 10.46
CA SER A 29 24.95 20.46 10.70
C SER A 29 23.97 21.63 10.89
N THR A 30 22.89 21.66 10.13
CA THR A 30 21.73 22.52 10.35
C THR A 30 20.53 21.67 10.71
N TYR A 31 19.76 22.10 11.71
CA TYR A 31 18.53 21.42 12.13
C TYR A 31 17.31 22.25 11.80
N ARG A 32 16.20 21.57 11.56
CA ARG A 32 14.89 22.19 11.40
C ARG A 32 14.09 22.06 12.69
N ARG A 33 13.45 23.13 13.13
CA ARG A 33 12.52 23.10 14.26
C ARG A 33 11.18 22.54 13.80
N HIS A 34 10.53 21.74 14.64
CA HIS A 34 9.22 21.11 14.36
C HIS A 34 8.23 21.46 15.47
N THR A 35 6.93 21.28 15.19
CA THR A 35 5.86 21.39 16.19
C THR A 35 5.96 20.25 17.19
N ASN A 36 5.56 20.50 18.43
CA ASN A 36 5.57 19.47 19.46
C ASN A 36 4.39 18.52 19.26
N PHE A 37 4.63 17.24 19.44
CA PHE A 37 3.62 16.20 19.35
C PHE A 37 3.92 15.04 20.31
N ALA A 38 2.90 14.23 20.61
CA ALA A 38 3.06 12.96 21.32
C ALA A 38 2.30 11.87 20.57
N GLN A 39 2.69 10.62 20.78
CA GLN A 39 2.00 9.48 20.18
C GLN A 39 1.87 8.33 21.18
N THR A 40 0.75 7.62 21.09
CA THR A 40 0.48 6.42 21.88
C THR A 40 -0.20 5.36 21.03
N VAL A 41 0.08 4.10 21.36
CA VAL A 41 -0.61 2.96 20.76
C VAL A 41 -1.69 2.47 21.70
N GLU A 42 -2.93 2.49 21.25
CA GLU A 42 -4.10 2.15 22.04
C GLU A 42 -4.85 0.96 21.45
N ARG A 43 -5.25 0.05 22.33
CA ARG A 43 -6.10 -1.07 21.95
C ARG A 43 -7.51 -0.58 21.63
N GLN A 44 -8.04 -1.07 20.51
CA GLN A 44 -9.40 -0.80 20.06
C GLN A 44 -10.30 -2.02 20.29
N VAL A 45 -11.56 -1.77 20.59
CA VAL A 45 -12.52 -2.83 20.87
C VAL A 45 -13.07 -3.39 19.56
N ILE A 46 -12.95 -4.71 19.38
CA ILE A 46 -13.58 -5.43 18.26
C ILE A 46 -15.02 -5.73 18.67
N GLN A 47 -15.97 -5.13 17.98
CA GLN A 47 -17.41 -5.36 18.17
C GLN A 47 -17.85 -6.54 17.32
N GLY A 48 -18.51 -7.50 17.91
CA GLY A 48 -18.86 -8.77 17.31
C GLY A 48 -17.83 -9.86 17.62
N ASN A 49 -18.28 -11.11 17.55
CA ASN A 49 -17.40 -12.25 17.85
C ASN A 49 -16.68 -12.69 16.56
N PRO A 50 -15.35 -12.64 16.51
CA PRO A 50 -14.58 -13.18 15.41
C PRO A 50 -14.87 -14.66 15.24
N ALA A 51 -15.43 -15.06 14.11
CA ALA A 51 -15.72 -16.42 13.74
C ALA A 51 -15.72 -16.59 12.22
N THR A 52 -15.48 -17.79 11.74
CA THR A 52 -15.41 -18.12 10.33
C THR A 52 -16.61 -17.59 9.54
N GLY A 53 -16.35 -16.79 8.50
CA GLY A 53 -17.33 -16.18 7.62
C GLY A 53 -18.16 -15.04 8.25
N ARG A 54 -17.84 -14.62 9.48
CA ARG A 54 -18.53 -13.52 10.15
C ARG A 54 -17.79 -12.20 9.99
N THR A 55 -18.53 -11.12 10.21
CA THR A 55 -18.01 -9.76 10.15
C THR A 55 -17.97 -9.16 11.55
N SER A 56 -16.86 -8.51 11.89
CA SER A 56 -16.70 -7.71 13.10
C SER A 56 -16.40 -6.26 12.73
N THR A 57 -16.84 -5.32 13.56
CA THR A 57 -16.61 -3.89 13.35
C THR A 57 -15.73 -3.34 14.46
N ILE A 58 -14.79 -2.49 14.11
CA ILE A 58 -13.93 -1.75 15.03
C ILE A 58 -14.22 -0.28 14.80
N ARG A 59 -14.78 0.38 15.80
CA ARG A 59 -14.97 1.83 15.78
C ARG A 59 -13.81 2.49 16.50
N PHE A 60 -13.09 3.37 15.80
CA PHE A 60 -12.01 4.12 16.41
C PHE A 60 -12.57 5.21 17.34
N GLU A 61 -12.25 5.09 18.61
CA GLU A 61 -12.53 6.14 19.57
C GLU A 61 -11.60 7.33 19.31
N ARG A 62 -12.10 8.55 19.51
CA ARG A 62 -11.30 9.78 19.34
C ARG A 62 -10.39 10.01 20.54
N LYS A 63 -9.45 9.09 20.76
CA LYS A 63 -8.48 9.20 21.87
C LYS A 63 -7.37 10.20 21.58
N GLY A 64 -7.09 10.47 20.31
CA GLY A 64 -6.08 11.42 19.83
C GLY A 64 -6.60 12.28 18.70
N ASP A 65 -5.77 13.19 18.23
CA ASP A 65 -6.10 14.14 17.15
C ASP A 65 -5.99 13.51 15.76
N LEU A 66 -4.97 12.66 15.57
CA LEU A 66 -4.75 11.93 14.33
C LEU A 66 -4.66 10.43 14.58
N LEU A 67 -5.13 9.64 13.61
CA LEU A 67 -4.91 8.20 13.54
C LEU A 67 -3.84 7.92 12.47
N SER A 68 -2.78 7.23 12.87
CA SER A 68 -1.69 6.83 12.01
C SER A 68 -1.81 5.34 11.66
N TYR A 69 -0.84 4.50 11.98
CA TYR A 69 -0.90 3.09 11.62
C TYR A 69 -1.85 2.27 12.52
N VAL A 70 -2.39 1.21 11.94
CA VAL A 70 -3.27 0.25 12.61
C VAL A 70 -2.77 -1.17 12.31
N TYR A 71 -2.78 -2.03 13.32
CA TYR A 71 -2.43 -3.42 13.15
C TYR A 71 -3.30 -4.36 13.99
N LEU A 72 -3.39 -5.60 13.54
CA LEU A 72 -4.06 -6.68 14.25
C LEU A 72 -3.02 -7.62 14.88
N THR A 73 -3.37 -8.25 15.98
CA THR A 73 -2.58 -9.31 16.61
C THR A 73 -3.46 -10.51 16.90
N CYS A 74 -2.84 -11.69 16.97
CA CYS A 74 -3.51 -12.91 17.35
C CYS A 74 -2.86 -13.50 18.59
N THR A 75 -3.67 -13.95 19.56
CA THR A 75 -3.26 -14.59 20.79
C THR A 75 -4.16 -15.80 21.08
N ASP A 76 -3.65 -16.77 21.80
CA ASP A 76 -4.45 -17.89 22.37
C ASP A 76 -5.02 -17.56 23.77
N GLY A 77 -4.73 -16.34 24.27
CA GLY A 77 -5.11 -15.88 25.59
C GLY A 77 -4.00 -16.02 26.65
N THR A 78 -2.91 -16.71 26.32
CA THR A 78 -1.72 -16.86 27.19
C THR A 78 -0.47 -16.28 26.55
N GLN A 79 -0.34 -16.41 25.23
CA GLN A 79 0.80 -15.93 24.44
C GLN A 79 0.37 -15.46 23.05
N MET A 80 1.24 -14.71 22.40
CA MET A 80 1.05 -14.34 20.99
C MET A 80 1.18 -15.59 20.13
N THR A 81 0.19 -15.82 19.27
CA THR A 81 0.14 -17.00 18.39
C THR A 81 0.39 -16.57 16.95
N PRO A 82 1.47 -17.07 16.32
CA PRO A 82 1.67 -16.84 14.89
C PRO A 82 0.58 -17.57 14.09
N VAL A 83 -0.08 -16.83 13.20
CA VAL A 83 -1.15 -17.35 12.33
C VAL A 83 -0.92 -16.94 10.87
N MET A 84 -1.51 -17.67 9.95
CA MET A 84 -1.54 -17.31 8.53
C MET A 84 -2.67 -16.30 8.31
N TRP A 85 -2.32 -15.03 8.18
CA TRP A 85 -3.31 -13.95 8.12
C TRP A 85 -4.15 -13.95 6.85
N ASP A 86 -3.64 -14.46 5.75
CA ASP A 86 -4.38 -14.67 4.50
C ASP A 86 -5.54 -15.65 4.65
N GLU A 87 -5.43 -16.62 5.58
CA GLU A 87 -6.52 -17.54 5.92
C GLU A 87 -7.47 -16.96 6.97
N LYS A 88 -6.96 -16.15 7.91
CA LYS A 88 -7.73 -15.62 9.05
C LYS A 88 -8.60 -14.42 8.70
N VAL A 89 -8.10 -13.56 7.84
CA VAL A 89 -8.80 -12.35 7.38
C VAL A 89 -9.11 -12.51 5.91
N ASP A 90 -10.36 -12.38 5.51
CA ASP A 90 -10.78 -12.40 4.11
C ASP A 90 -10.64 -11.01 3.49
N LYS A 91 -11.25 -10.01 4.11
CA LYS A 91 -11.17 -8.62 3.67
C LYS A 91 -11.32 -7.64 4.82
N VAL A 92 -10.78 -6.45 4.63
CA VAL A 92 -10.93 -5.31 5.52
C VAL A 92 -11.49 -4.13 4.75
N GLU A 93 -12.55 -3.53 5.25
CA GLU A 93 -13.20 -2.34 4.70
C GLU A 93 -13.02 -1.16 5.65
N LEU A 94 -12.57 -0.03 5.13
CA LEU A 94 -12.52 1.23 5.87
C LEU A 94 -13.78 2.04 5.57
N LEU A 95 -14.50 2.41 6.61
CA LEU A 95 -15.70 3.24 6.50
C LEU A 95 -15.49 4.57 7.24
N ILE A 96 -15.97 5.65 6.64
CA ILE A 96 -16.03 6.97 7.28
C ILE A 96 -17.46 7.49 7.12
N GLY A 97 -18.14 7.73 8.24
CA GLY A 97 -19.54 8.16 8.23
C GLY A 97 -20.48 7.15 7.54
N GLY A 98 -20.17 5.86 7.61
CA GLY A 98 -20.93 4.79 6.96
C GLY A 98 -20.62 4.58 5.46
N GLN A 99 -19.86 5.48 4.83
CA GLN A 99 -19.40 5.31 3.45
C GLN A 99 -18.14 4.43 3.42
N VAL A 100 -18.14 3.39 2.59
CA VAL A 100 -16.93 2.60 2.33
C VAL A 100 -15.97 3.44 1.50
N ILE A 101 -14.78 3.68 2.06
CA ILE A 101 -13.74 4.48 1.41
C ILE A 101 -12.77 3.58 0.64
N ASP A 102 -12.36 2.47 1.24
CA ASP A 102 -11.44 1.52 0.62
C ASP A 102 -11.75 0.09 1.11
N THR A 103 -11.53 -0.88 0.25
CA THR A 103 -11.70 -2.30 0.54
C THR A 103 -10.46 -3.04 0.12
N GLN A 104 -9.79 -3.69 1.07
CA GLN A 104 -8.59 -4.45 0.82
C GLN A 104 -8.78 -5.91 1.21
N GLU A 105 -8.43 -6.81 0.31
CA GLU A 105 -8.39 -8.25 0.58
C GLU A 105 -7.05 -8.63 1.22
N SER A 106 -7.06 -9.68 2.02
CA SER A 106 -5.83 -10.17 2.66
C SER A 106 -4.80 -10.61 1.63
N GLU A 107 -5.21 -11.19 0.51
CA GLU A 107 -4.32 -11.55 -0.59
C GLU A 107 -3.56 -10.33 -1.14
N PHE A 108 -4.24 -9.18 -1.31
CA PHE A 108 -3.59 -7.95 -1.69
C PHE A 108 -2.60 -7.49 -0.62
N MET A 109 -3.04 -7.42 0.63
CA MET A 109 -2.22 -6.89 1.74
C MET A 109 -1.01 -7.76 2.05
N SER A 110 -1.16 -9.09 2.01
CA SER A 110 -0.10 -10.04 2.36
C SER A 110 0.89 -10.31 1.22
N ASN A 111 0.45 -10.28 -0.03
CA ASN A 111 1.28 -10.67 -1.16
C ASN A 111 1.68 -9.51 -2.06
N VAL A 112 0.73 -8.64 -2.43
CA VAL A 112 0.98 -7.56 -3.39
C VAL A 112 1.53 -6.31 -2.72
N ALA A 113 0.87 -5.82 -1.67
CA ALA A 113 1.26 -4.58 -1.02
C ALA A 113 2.66 -4.67 -0.36
N ILE A 114 2.99 -5.81 0.20
CA ILE A 114 4.33 -6.05 0.77
C ILE A 114 5.41 -5.95 -0.30
N ASP A 115 5.16 -6.49 -1.49
CA ASP A 115 6.12 -6.44 -2.58
C ASP A 115 6.24 -5.06 -3.20
N THR A 116 5.14 -4.33 -3.32
CA THR A 116 5.08 -3.07 -4.08
C THR A 116 5.25 -1.82 -3.23
N GLN A 117 4.94 -1.86 -1.94
CA GLN A 117 4.89 -0.69 -1.07
C GLN A 117 5.87 -0.74 0.11
N ALA A 118 6.20 -1.94 0.60
CA ALA A 118 7.06 -2.08 1.78
C ALA A 118 8.55 -1.95 1.44
N THR A 119 9.34 -1.41 2.37
CA THR A 119 10.80 -1.47 2.30
C THR A 119 11.32 -2.86 2.64
N THR A 120 12.56 -3.18 2.27
CA THR A 120 13.18 -4.48 2.60
C THR A 120 13.20 -4.75 4.10
N LEU A 121 13.47 -3.72 4.92
CA LEU A 121 13.45 -3.84 6.38
C LEU A 121 12.04 -4.11 6.90
N SER A 122 11.02 -3.42 6.37
CA SER A 122 9.63 -3.65 6.73
C SER A 122 9.21 -5.08 6.39
N ARG A 123 9.64 -5.60 5.25
CA ARG A 123 9.38 -6.99 4.85
C ARG A 123 9.97 -7.99 5.81
N SER A 124 11.25 -7.83 6.15
CA SER A 124 11.94 -8.76 7.06
C SER A 124 11.34 -8.75 8.47
N SER A 125 10.79 -7.61 8.91
CA SER A 125 10.15 -7.46 10.22
C SER A 125 8.79 -8.16 10.31
N ILE A 126 8.09 -8.28 9.19
CA ILE A 126 6.77 -8.93 9.15
C ILE A 126 6.89 -10.47 9.18
N GLY A 127 8.10 -11.00 9.07
CA GLY A 127 8.43 -12.43 9.26
C GLY A 127 7.64 -13.34 8.33
N GLY A 128 6.54 -13.88 8.79
CA GLY A 128 5.78 -14.88 8.10
C GLY A 128 4.96 -14.47 6.89
N MET A 129 4.74 -13.18 6.65
CA MET A 129 3.91 -12.74 5.51
C MET A 129 4.64 -12.81 4.17
N TYR A 130 5.97 -12.87 4.19
CA TYR A 130 6.79 -12.70 2.98
C TYR A 130 7.16 -14.00 2.26
N ALA A 131 7.29 -15.11 2.93
CA ALA A 131 7.92 -16.29 2.34
C ALA A 131 6.95 -17.33 1.74
N GLY A 132 5.72 -16.95 1.45
CA GLY A 132 4.84 -17.67 0.51
C GLY A 132 4.47 -19.13 0.78
N PHE A 133 4.87 -19.72 1.88
CA PHE A 133 4.43 -21.04 2.36
C PHE A 133 4.74 -21.17 3.84
N ASN A 134 3.72 -21.40 4.65
CA ASN A 134 3.78 -21.70 6.09
C ASN A 134 4.41 -20.61 7.00
N ASN A 135 4.37 -19.36 6.63
CA ASN A 135 4.92 -18.32 7.47
C ASN A 135 3.82 -17.60 8.25
N ALA A 136 3.59 -18.11 9.42
CA ALA A 136 2.72 -17.51 10.40
C ALA A 136 3.38 -16.28 11.02
N SER A 137 2.60 -15.20 11.20
CA SER A 137 3.01 -14.00 11.95
C SER A 137 2.05 -13.75 13.10
N SER A 138 2.57 -13.23 14.21
CA SER A 138 1.75 -12.85 15.37
C SER A 138 1.04 -11.49 15.20
N TRP A 139 1.35 -10.75 14.16
CA TRP A 139 0.77 -9.43 13.89
C TRP A 139 0.56 -9.19 12.39
N PHE A 140 -0.39 -8.31 12.06
CA PHE A 140 -0.80 -8.00 10.71
C PHE A 140 -1.01 -6.48 10.54
N PRO A 141 -0.14 -5.78 9.81
CA PRO A 141 -0.31 -4.35 9.55
C PRO A 141 -1.38 -4.14 8.48
N LEU A 142 -2.27 -3.19 8.71
CA LEU A 142 -3.21 -2.74 7.69
C LEU A 142 -2.53 -1.76 6.73
N ARG A 143 -2.94 -1.81 5.45
CA ARG A 143 -2.26 -1.10 4.35
C ARG A 143 -3.08 0.04 3.75
N PHE A 144 -3.83 0.76 4.58
CA PHE A 144 -4.51 1.98 4.15
C PHE A 144 -3.52 3.14 3.99
N TRP A 145 -3.87 4.14 3.19
CA TRP A 145 -2.99 5.29 2.90
C TRP A 145 -2.45 5.98 4.16
N PHE A 146 -3.25 6.09 5.20
CA PHE A 146 -2.84 6.73 6.45
C PHE A 146 -1.89 5.87 7.31
N CYS A 147 -1.82 4.57 7.02
CA CYS A 147 -0.88 3.65 7.67
C CYS A 147 0.52 3.69 7.07
N GLU A 148 0.66 4.16 5.83
CA GLU A 148 1.92 4.13 5.09
C GLU A 148 2.77 5.38 5.27
N ASN A 149 2.16 6.52 5.61
CA ASN A 149 2.85 7.80 5.72
C ASN A 149 2.27 8.67 6.85
N TYR A 150 3.13 9.22 7.70
CA TYR A 150 2.72 10.15 8.77
C TYR A 150 2.01 11.41 8.26
N GLN A 151 2.43 11.92 7.10
CA GLN A 151 1.83 13.11 6.47
C GLN A 151 0.39 12.87 5.99
N SER A 152 -0.01 11.60 5.88
CA SER A 152 -1.34 11.18 5.46
C SER A 152 -2.18 10.66 6.62
N ALA A 153 -1.73 10.86 7.86
CA ALA A 153 -2.48 10.45 9.05
C ALA A 153 -3.91 11.01 9.02
N LEU A 154 -4.88 10.19 9.40
CA LEU A 154 -6.29 10.54 9.34
C LEU A 154 -6.65 11.51 10.47
N PRO A 155 -7.10 12.75 10.19
CA PRO A 155 -7.40 13.76 11.21
C PRO A 155 -8.75 13.48 11.88
N LEU A 156 -8.75 12.74 12.98
CA LEU A 156 -9.95 12.46 13.76
C LEU A 156 -10.55 13.74 14.37
N VAL A 157 -9.70 14.72 14.68
CA VAL A 157 -10.14 16.03 15.22
C VAL A 157 -11.01 16.80 14.20
N ALA A 158 -10.79 16.61 12.90
CA ALA A 158 -11.58 17.22 11.85
C ALA A 158 -12.88 16.46 11.55
N LEU A 159 -13.01 15.21 11.99
CA LEU A 159 -14.16 14.34 11.74
C LEU A 159 -15.14 14.36 12.93
N GLN A 160 -15.79 15.48 13.18
CA GLN A 160 -16.66 15.64 14.36
C GLN A 160 -17.97 14.84 14.26
N TYR A 161 -18.53 14.71 13.07
CA TYR A 161 -19.83 14.09 12.83
C TYR A 161 -19.75 12.72 12.16
N HIS A 162 -18.58 12.35 11.62
CA HIS A 162 -18.37 11.07 10.99
C HIS A 162 -17.43 10.20 11.82
N ASP A 163 -17.88 9.00 12.15
CA ASP A 163 -17.06 8.02 12.82
C ASP A 163 -16.22 7.26 11.79
N VAL A 164 -15.02 6.87 12.21
CA VAL A 164 -14.12 6.02 11.44
C VAL A 164 -14.28 4.60 11.94
N GLU A 165 -14.60 3.69 11.05
CA GLU A 165 -14.85 2.30 11.35
C GLU A 165 -14.06 1.38 10.43
N LEU A 166 -13.57 0.28 10.97
CA LEU A 166 -13.05 -0.84 10.21
C LEU A 166 -14.04 -1.99 10.29
N ARG A 167 -14.40 -2.54 9.15
CA ARG A 167 -15.19 -3.75 9.06
C ARG A 167 -14.29 -4.88 8.58
N ILE A 168 -14.12 -5.91 9.40
CA ILE A 168 -13.28 -7.06 9.12
C ILE A 168 -14.19 -8.25 8.82
N THR A 169 -14.05 -8.85 7.65
CA THR A 169 -14.64 -10.15 7.36
C THR A 169 -13.61 -11.22 7.64
N TRP A 170 -13.97 -12.15 8.51
CA TRP A 170 -13.08 -13.21 8.96
C TRP A 170 -13.14 -14.41 8.03
N GLY A 171 -11.99 -14.94 7.69
CA GLY A 171 -11.83 -16.22 6.98
C GLY A 171 -11.96 -17.42 7.92
N THR A 172 -10.99 -18.31 7.93
CA THR A 172 -10.99 -19.51 8.79
C THR A 172 -10.45 -19.17 10.18
N VAL A 173 -11.32 -19.10 11.17
CA VAL A 173 -10.99 -18.80 12.57
C VAL A 173 -11.13 -20.03 13.43
N SER A 174 -10.11 -20.33 14.25
CA SER A 174 -10.12 -21.41 15.23
C SER A 174 -10.73 -20.94 16.55
N ALA A 175 -11.29 -21.85 17.34
CA ALA A 175 -11.92 -21.51 18.62
C ALA A 175 -10.95 -20.94 19.68
N SER A 176 -9.66 -21.21 19.53
CA SER A 176 -8.59 -20.68 20.38
C SER A 176 -8.11 -19.30 19.95
N ASP A 177 -8.38 -18.87 18.72
CA ASP A 177 -7.86 -17.61 18.19
C ASP A 177 -8.59 -16.43 18.84
N ARG A 178 -7.81 -15.51 19.37
CA ARG A 178 -8.29 -14.24 19.93
C ARG A 178 -7.57 -13.10 19.24
N PHE A 179 -8.34 -12.23 18.63
CA PHE A 179 -7.81 -11.11 17.87
C PHE A 179 -7.90 -9.82 18.68
N GLU A 180 -6.87 -8.99 18.53
CA GLU A 180 -6.81 -7.65 19.11
C GLU A 180 -6.43 -6.66 18.02
N CYS A 181 -6.95 -5.44 18.11
CA CYS A 181 -6.64 -4.35 17.20
C CYS A 181 -5.98 -3.22 17.97
N PHE A 182 -4.90 -2.68 17.41
CA PHE A 182 -4.18 -1.55 17.96
C PHE A 182 -4.09 -0.43 16.94
N GLY A 183 -4.31 0.80 17.39
CA GLY A 183 -4.16 2.00 16.58
C GLY A 183 -3.19 2.98 17.23
N ASN A 184 -2.34 3.60 16.43
CA ASN A 184 -1.43 4.65 16.88
C ASN A 184 -2.11 6.01 16.77
N PHE A 185 -2.28 6.69 17.90
CA PHE A 185 -2.87 8.01 17.98
C PHE A 185 -1.79 9.06 18.20
N VAL A 186 -1.90 10.15 17.47
CA VAL A 186 -1.00 11.30 17.57
C VAL A 186 -1.76 12.45 18.23
N TYR A 187 -1.12 13.08 19.20
CA TYR A 187 -1.60 14.28 19.90
C TYR A 187 -0.82 15.47 19.40
N LEU A 188 -1.52 16.49 18.93
CA LEU A 188 -0.93 17.70 18.37
C LEU A 188 -0.89 18.83 19.41
N ASP A 189 -0.03 19.80 19.17
CA ASP A 189 -0.04 21.06 19.90
C ASP A 189 -1.32 21.87 19.63
N ASN A 190 -1.70 22.73 20.55
CA ASN A 190 -2.99 23.46 20.51
C ASN A 190 -3.19 24.26 19.22
N GLN A 191 -2.16 24.92 18.72
CA GLN A 191 -2.26 25.71 17.51
C GLN A 191 -2.49 24.82 16.27
N GLU A 192 -1.73 23.74 16.15
CA GLU A 192 -1.84 22.79 15.04
C GLU A 192 -3.18 22.04 15.09
N ARG A 193 -3.64 21.66 16.31
CA ARG A 193 -4.96 21.05 16.52
C ARG A 193 -6.09 21.95 16.04
N GLN A 194 -6.07 23.26 16.38
CA GLN A 194 -7.08 24.19 15.94
C GLN A 194 -7.08 24.36 14.43
N ASP A 195 -5.92 24.46 13.83
CA ASP A 195 -5.75 24.53 12.36
C ASP A 195 -6.33 23.29 11.68
N MET A 196 -6.03 22.11 12.21
CA MET A 196 -6.57 20.83 11.70
C MET A 196 -8.08 20.71 11.87
N ALA A 197 -8.64 21.22 12.96
CA ALA A 197 -10.07 21.13 13.24
C ALA A 197 -10.92 22.09 12.40
N GLN A 198 -10.37 23.25 12.02
CA GLN A 198 -11.14 24.34 11.40
C GLN A 198 -10.98 24.42 9.88
N LYS A 199 -9.83 24.01 9.35
CA LYS A 199 -9.55 24.11 7.92
C LYS A 199 -10.19 22.95 7.14
N GLU A 200 -10.56 23.25 5.90
CA GLU A 200 -10.93 22.22 4.93
C GLU A 200 -9.70 21.41 4.55
N HIS A 201 -9.85 20.09 4.48
CA HIS A 201 -8.78 19.18 4.07
C HIS A 201 -9.17 18.46 2.78
N ASN A 202 -8.27 18.52 1.80
CA ASN A 202 -8.34 17.71 0.59
C ASN A 202 -7.15 16.74 0.61
N MET A 203 -7.39 15.53 1.11
CA MET A 203 -6.34 14.54 1.27
C MET A 203 -6.27 13.65 0.04
N LEU A 204 -5.07 13.54 -0.55
CA LEU A 204 -4.82 12.53 -1.56
C LEU A 204 -4.78 11.16 -0.89
N ILE A 205 -5.63 10.25 -1.35
CA ILE A 205 -5.72 8.88 -0.84
C ILE A 205 -5.42 7.88 -1.95
N THR A 206 -4.99 6.70 -1.56
CA THR A 206 -4.91 5.54 -2.44
C THR A 206 -6.04 4.57 -2.10
N GLN A 207 -6.61 3.96 -3.13
CA GLN A 207 -7.65 2.94 -3.02
C GLN A 207 -7.25 1.72 -3.83
N VAL A 208 -7.79 0.57 -3.49
CA VAL A 208 -7.53 -0.69 -4.17
C VAL A 208 -8.78 -1.14 -4.90
N GLN A 209 -8.65 -1.38 -6.20
CA GLN A 209 -9.67 -2.02 -7.01
C GLN A 209 -9.21 -3.41 -7.43
N ARG A 210 -10.14 -4.31 -7.67
CA ARG A 210 -9.85 -5.67 -8.11
C ARG A 210 -10.62 -6.03 -9.36
N ALA A 211 -10.01 -6.87 -10.19
CA ALA A 211 -10.66 -7.56 -11.29
C ALA A 211 -10.60 -9.07 -11.03
N GLU A 212 -11.76 -9.70 -11.05
CA GLU A 212 -11.85 -11.17 -10.93
C GLU A 212 -11.28 -11.83 -12.19
N PRO A 213 -10.63 -12.99 -12.07
CA PRO A 213 -10.01 -13.65 -13.19
C PRO A 213 -11.05 -14.12 -14.21
N SER A 214 -10.80 -13.87 -15.49
CA SER A 214 -11.67 -14.33 -16.58
C SER A 214 -11.66 -15.85 -16.77
N GLY A 215 -10.61 -16.53 -16.30
CA GLY A 215 -10.37 -17.94 -16.58
C GLY A 215 -9.96 -18.23 -18.04
N GLY A 216 -9.82 -17.18 -18.86
CA GLY A 216 -9.43 -17.24 -20.25
C GLY A 216 -8.10 -16.53 -20.52
N LYS A 217 -7.79 -16.38 -21.82
CA LYS A 217 -6.56 -15.70 -22.26
C LYS A 217 -6.70 -14.17 -22.34
N VAL A 218 -7.91 -13.65 -22.25
CA VAL A 218 -8.19 -12.22 -22.30
C VAL A 218 -8.87 -11.83 -21.00
N GLN A 219 -8.30 -10.83 -20.34
CA GLN A 219 -8.83 -10.24 -19.12
C GLN A 219 -9.23 -8.79 -19.40
N ASP A 220 -10.51 -8.51 -19.33
CA ASP A 220 -11.02 -7.14 -19.35
C ASP A 220 -10.77 -6.46 -18.00
N LEU A 221 -10.33 -5.21 -18.04
CA LEU A 221 -10.00 -4.41 -16.87
C LEU A 221 -11.03 -3.27 -16.75
N GLN A 222 -11.92 -3.40 -15.79
CA GLN A 222 -12.97 -2.41 -15.52
C GLN A 222 -12.59 -1.60 -14.27
N PHE A 223 -11.49 -0.85 -14.37
CA PHE A 223 -11.04 0.03 -13.30
C PHE A 223 -11.51 1.46 -13.53
N ASN A 224 -11.52 2.24 -12.46
CA ASN A 224 -11.83 3.66 -12.48
C ASN A 224 -10.66 4.47 -11.90
N HIS A 225 -10.72 5.79 -12.06
CA HIS A 225 -9.78 6.75 -11.51
C HIS A 225 -8.35 6.65 -12.07
N PRO A 226 -7.46 7.55 -11.69
CA PRO A 226 -6.05 7.49 -12.05
C PRO A 226 -5.35 6.32 -11.34
N VAL A 227 -5.06 5.26 -12.08
CA VAL A 227 -4.37 4.07 -11.58
C VAL A 227 -2.86 4.29 -11.60
N LYS A 228 -2.22 3.99 -10.49
CA LYS A 228 -0.79 4.09 -10.26
C LYS A 228 -0.05 2.90 -10.83
N TYR A 229 -0.51 1.70 -10.51
CA TYR A 229 0.00 0.43 -11.04
C TYR A 229 -1.06 -0.67 -10.94
N MET A 230 -0.90 -1.70 -11.74
CA MET A 230 -1.62 -2.95 -11.60
C MET A 230 -0.67 -4.04 -11.13
N ALA A 231 -1.14 -4.93 -10.28
CA ALA A 231 -0.36 -6.06 -9.80
C ALA A 231 -1.24 -7.28 -9.56
N SER A 232 -0.63 -8.45 -9.69
CA SER A 232 -1.26 -9.73 -9.41
C SER A 232 -0.28 -10.62 -8.69
N SER A 233 -0.74 -11.33 -7.68
CA SER A 233 0.06 -12.32 -6.99
C SER A 233 -0.36 -13.71 -7.41
N ASN A 234 0.61 -14.57 -7.67
CA ASN A 234 0.37 -15.97 -7.94
C ASN A 234 0.76 -16.79 -6.70
N THR A 235 -0.23 -17.12 -5.90
CA THR A 235 -0.05 -17.88 -4.65
C THR A 235 0.29 -19.36 -4.88
N ALA A 236 0.04 -19.88 -6.08
CA ALA A 236 0.16 -21.31 -6.39
C ALA A 236 1.57 -21.76 -6.81
N VAL A 237 2.61 -20.94 -6.60
CA VAL A 237 3.91 -21.21 -7.24
C VAL A 237 4.93 -21.87 -6.34
N SER A 238 5.36 -23.05 -6.75
CA SER A 238 6.70 -23.57 -6.50
C SER A 238 7.76 -22.61 -7.09
N ALA A 239 8.82 -22.36 -6.36
CA ALA A 239 9.80 -21.28 -6.56
C ALA A 239 10.46 -21.13 -7.96
N THR A 240 10.16 -21.98 -8.92
CA THR A 240 10.88 -22.06 -10.22
C THR A 240 10.02 -21.85 -11.47
N THR A 241 8.71 -22.05 -11.39
CA THR A 241 7.83 -21.93 -12.56
C THR A 241 6.55 -21.20 -12.18
N GLY A 242 6.45 -19.93 -12.56
CA GLY A 242 5.20 -19.17 -12.45
C GLY A 242 4.12 -19.75 -13.38
N THR A 243 2.86 -19.47 -13.07
CA THR A 243 1.71 -19.77 -13.93
C THR A 243 1.02 -18.47 -14.34
N GLY A 244 0.34 -18.49 -15.49
CA GLY A 244 -0.44 -17.35 -15.95
C GLY A 244 0.39 -16.07 -16.11
N LEU A 245 0.07 -15.03 -15.34
CA LEU A 245 0.71 -13.71 -15.43
C LEU A 245 2.17 -13.67 -14.94
N ALA A 246 2.64 -14.69 -14.23
CA ALA A 246 4.03 -14.79 -13.76
C ALA A 246 4.81 -15.93 -14.43
N SER A 247 4.27 -16.59 -15.46
CA SER A 247 4.86 -17.73 -16.14
C SER A 247 6.09 -17.32 -16.99
N VAL A 248 7.12 -18.17 -16.96
CA VAL A 248 8.34 -17.97 -17.78
C VAL A 248 8.12 -18.28 -19.27
N THR A 249 7.08 -19.04 -19.59
CA THR A 249 6.75 -19.46 -20.97
C THR A 249 5.63 -18.63 -21.58
N ASN A 250 4.87 -17.91 -20.77
CA ASN A 250 3.75 -17.12 -21.24
C ASN A 250 4.20 -15.72 -21.69
N ARG A 251 3.56 -15.20 -22.73
CA ARG A 251 3.74 -13.81 -23.19
C ARG A 251 2.45 -13.03 -22.95
N ILE A 252 2.63 -11.78 -22.59
CA ILE A 252 1.54 -10.88 -22.21
C ILE A 252 1.68 -9.57 -22.96
N LYS A 253 0.57 -9.00 -23.40
CA LYS A 253 0.47 -7.64 -23.88
C LYS A 253 -0.67 -6.89 -23.21
N PHE A 254 -0.55 -5.58 -23.17
CA PHE A 254 -1.57 -4.66 -22.71
C PHE A 254 -2.16 -3.89 -23.87
N GLN A 255 -3.48 -3.81 -23.93
CA GLN A 255 -4.22 -3.15 -25.00
C GLN A 255 -5.19 -2.11 -24.40
N ILE A 256 -5.23 -0.93 -25.01
CA ILE A 256 -6.13 0.18 -24.67
C ILE A 256 -6.92 0.57 -25.92
N ASN A 257 -8.24 0.61 -25.81
CA ASN A 257 -9.15 1.01 -26.90
C ASN A 257 -8.83 0.31 -28.23
N GLY A 258 -8.52 -0.99 -28.15
CA GLY A 258 -8.17 -1.80 -29.30
C GLY A 258 -6.75 -1.63 -29.84
N THR A 259 -5.97 -0.70 -29.27
CA THR A 259 -4.57 -0.47 -29.68
C THR A 259 -3.60 -1.13 -28.71
N ASP A 260 -2.63 -1.85 -29.21
CA ASP A 260 -1.58 -2.47 -28.39
C ASP A 260 -0.63 -1.39 -27.85
N VAL A 261 -0.53 -1.29 -26.54
CA VAL A 261 0.42 -0.37 -25.87
C VAL A 261 1.82 -0.98 -25.84
N THR A 262 1.87 -2.29 -25.74
CA THR A 262 3.14 -3.06 -25.75
C THR A 262 3.00 -4.27 -26.63
N ASP A 263 4.09 -4.65 -27.29
CA ASP A 263 4.17 -5.96 -27.92
C ASP A 263 4.16 -7.08 -26.88
N PHE A 264 3.94 -8.31 -27.33
CA PHE A 264 4.03 -9.47 -26.47
C PHE A 264 5.41 -9.61 -25.83
N LYS A 265 5.45 -9.57 -24.52
CA LYS A 265 6.65 -9.77 -23.71
C LYS A 265 6.47 -10.96 -22.78
N TYR A 266 7.55 -11.69 -22.50
CA TYR A 266 7.49 -12.77 -21.52
C TYR A 266 7.05 -12.23 -20.17
N ALA A 267 6.08 -12.91 -19.54
CA ALA A 267 5.56 -12.53 -18.24
C ALA A 267 6.68 -12.48 -17.20
N SER A 268 7.48 -13.54 -17.13
CA SER A 268 8.76 -13.53 -16.45
C SER A 268 9.90 -13.62 -17.49
N PRO A 269 10.95 -12.80 -17.46
CA PRO A 269 11.29 -11.86 -16.38
C PRO A 269 10.67 -10.45 -16.49
N HIS A 270 10.00 -10.10 -17.60
CA HIS A 270 9.69 -8.68 -17.86
C HIS A 270 8.80 -8.08 -16.75
N TYR A 271 7.61 -8.63 -16.52
CA TYR A 271 6.66 -8.05 -15.56
C TYR A 271 6.88 -8.48 -14.10
N THR A 272 7.73 -9.48 -13.84
CA THR A 272 8.03 -9.95 -12.49
C THR A 272 9.36 -9.45 -11.95
N GLN A 273 10.33 -9.19 -12.81
CA GLN A 273 11.68 -8.79 -12.40
C GLN A 273 12.09 -7.43 -12.95
N VAL A 274 11.98 -7.22 -14.29
CA VAL A 274 12.46 -5.99 -14.92
C VAL A 274 11.66 -4.77 -14.48
N THR A 275 10.31 -4.84 -14.57
CA THR A 275 9.46 -3.74 -14.10
C THR A 275 9.64 -3.47 -12.62
N CYS A 276 9.80 -4.52 -11.84
CA CYS A 276 10.03 -4.41 -10.41
C CYS A 276 11.39 -3.77 -10.09
N PHE A 277 12.43 -4.12 -10.82
CA PHE A 277 13.77 -3.53 -10.63
C PHE A 277 13.78 -2.01 -10.83
N TYR A 278 13.06 -1.50 -11.82
CA TYR A 278 13.06 -0.07 -12.15
C TYR A 278 12.00 0.74 -11.39
N HIS A 279 10.89 0.13 -10.98
CA HIS A 279 9.73 0.86 -10.46
C HIS A 279 9.34 0.52 -9.01
N VAL A 280 9.85 -0.61 -8.49
CA VAL A 280 9.55 -1.04 -7.11
C VAL A 280 10.79 -0.90 -6.25
N PRO A 281 10.84 0.05 -5.31
CA PRO A 281 12.00 0.23 -4.47
C PRO A 281 12.21 -0.96 -3.53
N ASN A 282 13.49 -1.35 -3.36
CA ASN A 282 13.92 -2.37 -2.41
C ASN A 282 13.32 -3.77 -2.60
N MET A 283 13.02 -4.15 -3.82
CA MET A 283 12.55 -5.51 -4.10
C MET A 283 13.66 -6.54 -3.89
N THR A 284 13.33 -7.67 -3.27
CA THR A 284 14.28 -8.77 -3.09
C THR A 284 14.48 -9.55 -4.39
N ASN A 285 15.69 -10.05 -4.59
CA ASN A 285 16.20 -10.63 -5.85
C ASN A 285 15.46 -11.84 -6.45
N ASN A 286 14.41 -12.35 -5.84
CA ASN A 286 13.80 -13.61 -6.27
C ASN A 286 12.27 -13.55 -6.40
N ASN A 287 11.73 -12.39 -6.77
CA ASN A 287 10.30 -12.32 -7.00
C ASN A 287 9.94 -12.86 -8.38
N THR A 288 9.54 -14.10 -8.43
CA THR A 288 8.94 -14.74 -9.61
C THR A 288 7.41 -14.84 -9.48
N LYS A 289 6.83 -14.29 -8.42
CA LYS A 289 5.43 -14.52 -8.05
C LYS A 289 4.52 -13.32 -8.34
N THR A 290 5.03 -12.12 -8.19
CA THR A 290 4.22 -10.91 -8.32
C THR A 290 4.38 -10.28 -9.69
N PHE A 291 3.30 -10.25 -10.46
CA PHE A 291 3.19 -9.49 -11.69
C PHE A 291 2.96 -8.01 -11.33
N VAL A 292 3.74 -7.10 -11.92
CA VAL A 292 3.57 -5.65 -11.74
C VAL A 292 3.61 -4.95 -13.09
N TYR A 293 2.55 -4.21 -13.38
CA TYR A 293 2.48 -3.29 -14.52
C TYR A 293 2.39 -1.85 -14.01
N PRO A 294 3.50 -1.11 -13.98
CA PRO A 294 3.54 0.25 -13.44
C PRO A 294 3.14 1.29 -14.49
N PHE A 295 2.36 2.29 -14.08
CA PHE A 295 2.16 3.55 -14.80
C PHE A 295 2.92 4.69 -14.13
N CYS A 296 3.45 4.45 -12.93
CA CYS A 296 4.25 5.37 -12.13
C CYS A 296 5.74 5.07 -12.24
N LEU A 297 6.57 6.03 -11.83
CA LEU A 297 8.02 5.84 -11.74
C LEU A 297 8.42 5.07 -10.48
N ASP A 298 7.65 5.21 -9.40
CA ASP A 298 7.92 4.58 -8.11
C ASP A 298 6.61 4.16 -7.44
N THR A 299 6.46 2.87 -7.16
CA THR A 299 5.24 2.29 -6.59
C THR A 299 5.07 2.60 -5.10
N ALA A 300 6.14 2.86 -4.35
CA ALA A 300 6.09 3.07 -2.91
C ALA A 300 5.88 4.54 -2.51
N LYS A 301 6.18 5.51 -3.39
CA LYS A 301 5.99 6.92 -3.07
C LYS A 301 4.51 7.25 -2.90
N HIS A 302 4.20 7.98 -1.82
CA HIS A 302 2.85 8.51 -1.60
C HIS A 302 2.50 9.61 -2.60
N GLN A 303 3.45 10.50 -2.89
CA GLN A 303 3.27 11.55 -3.90
C GLN A 303 3.17 10.96 -5.31
N PRO A 304 2.26 11.44 -6.15
CA PRO A 304 2.08 10.94 -7.51
C PRO A 304 3.36 11.05 -8.34
N THR A 305 3.72 9.96 -8.98
CA THR A 305 4.88 9.89 -9.90
C THR A 305 4.48 9.44 -11.31
N GLY A 306 3.20 9.48 -11.63
CA GLY A 306 2.59 9.09 -12.89
C GLY A 306 1.40 8.17 -12.68
N THR A 307 0.41 8.28 -13.56
CA THR A 307 -0.81 7.48 -13.52
C THR A 307 -1.41 7.32 -14.91
N LEU A 308 -2.25 6.30 -15.09
CA LEU A 308 -3.16 6.17 -16.22
C LEU A 308 -4.60 6.29 -15.72
N ASN A 309 -5.37 7.23 -16.26
CA ASN A 309 -6.77 7.41 -15.85
C ASN A 309 -7.68 6.44 -16.60
N PHE A 310 -8.10 5.37 -15.91
CA PHE A 310 -8.99 4.36 -16.48
C PHE A 310 -10.41 4.86 -16.72
N SER A 311 -10.88 5.87 -16.02
CA SER A 311 -12.20 6.49 -16.28
C SER A 311 -12.29 7.18 -17.65
N ARG A 312 -11.17 7.35 -18.37
CA ARG A 312 -11.12 7.95 -19.70
C ARG A 312 -10.91 6.91 -20.81
N LEU A 313 -10.86 5.63 -20.46
CA LEU A 313 -10.66 4.54 -21.40
C LEU A 313 -12.00 3.85 -21.68
N ASP A 314 -12.28 3.59 -22.95
CA ASP A 314 -13.47 2.82 -23.34
C ASP A 314 -13.26 1.33 -23.07
N SER A 315 -12.04 0.83 -23.26
CA SER A 315 -11.68 -0.55 -22.95
C SER A 315 -10.20 -0.68 -22.62
N ALA A 316 -9.89 -1.50 -21.63
CA ALA A 316 -8.52 -1.90 -21.31
C ALA A 316 -8.47 -3.41 -21.10
N ARG A 317 -7.45 -4.07 -21.65
CA ARG A 317 -7.34 -5.53 -21.62
C ARG A 317 -5.90 -5.98 -21.42
N ILE A 318 -5.74 -7.06 -20.67
CA ILE A 318 -4.52 -7.87 -20.66
C ILE A 318 -4.79 -9.10 -21.50
N ILE A 319 -3.91 -9.36 -22.46
CA ILE A 319 -4.00 -10.50 -23.37
C ILE A 319 -2.79 -11.41 -23.13
N SER A 320 -3.09 -12.65 -22.84
CA SER A 320 -2.14 -13.74 -22.63
C SER A 320 -2.07 -14.62 -23.90
N GLU A 321 -0.86 -14.99 -24.29
CA GLU A 321 -0.66 -15.80 -25.52
C GLU A 321 -0.92 -17.30 -25.28
N THR A 322 -0.38 -17.84 -24.20
CA THR A 322 -0.38 -19.29 -23.90
C THR A 322 -1.29 -19.67 -22.76
N ASP A 323 -1.09 -19.07 -21.61
CA ASP A 323 -1.72 -19.50 -20.36
C ASP A 323 -3.03 -18.74 -20.09
N ASN A 324 -3.93 -19.38 -19.37
CA ASN A 324 -5.14 -18.71 -18.88
C ASN A 324 -4.81 -17.78 -17.69
N ILE A 325 -5.53 -16.69 -17.59
CA ILE A 325 -5.44 -15.75 -16.48
C ILE A 325 -6.39 -16.25 -15.37
N THR A 326 -5.81 -16.80 -14.32
CA THR A 326 -6.52 -17.40 -13.20
C THR A 326 -6.36 -16.65 -11.88
N SER A 327 -5.46 -15.66 -11.85
CA SER A 327 -5.18 -14.83 -10.66
C SER A 327 -5.94 -13.51 -10.73
N LYS A 328 -6.35 -13.02 -9.59
CA LYS A 328 -6.95 -11.67 -9.46
C LYS A 328 -5.94 -10.60 -9.85
N ILE A 329 -6.42 -9.53 -10.45
CA ILE A 329 -5.62 -8.36 -10.78
C ILE A 329 -6.09 -7.20 -9.90
N TYR A 330 -5.17 -6.64 -9.14
CA TYR A 330 -5.40 -5.48 -8.29
C TYR A 330 -4.86 -4.22 -8.97
N ALA A 331 -5.60 -3.13 -8.87
CA ALA A 331 -5.17 -1.81 -9.31
C ALA A 331 -5.16 -0.86 -8.12
N VAL A 332 -4.06 -0.16 -7.92
CA VAL A 332 -3.96 0.89 -6.92
C VAL A 332 -4.17 2.23 -7.62
N ASN A 333 -5.22 2.95 -7.26
CA ASN A 333 -5.57 4.25 -7.82
C ASN A 333 -5.50 5.37 -6.78
N TYR A 334 -5.45 6.59 -7.27
CA TYR A 334 -5.61 7.79 -6.45
C TYR A 334 -7.06 8.27 -6.46
N ASN A 335 -7.48 8.80 -5.31
CA ASN A 335 -8.71 9.55 -5.14
C ASN A 335 -8.47 10.69 -4.14
N VAL A 336 -9.44 11.55 -3.93
CA VAL A 336 -9.38 12.66 -2.96
C VAL A 336 -10.45 12.48 -1.91
N LEU A 337 -10.04 12.43 -0.65
CA LEU A 337 -10.91 12.49 0.51
C LEU A 337 -11.06 13.95 0.93
N LYS A 338 -12.27 14.48 0.80
CA LYS A 338 -12.59 15.84 1.22
C LYS A 338 -13.17 15.79 2.63
N ILE A 339 -12.57 16.59 3.55
CA ILE A 339 -13.08 16.77 4.91
C ILE A 339 -13.45 18.24 5.08
N ASN A 340 -14.71 18.48 5.37
CA ASN A 340 -15.23 19.83 5.57
C ASN A 340 -16.38 19.83 6.60
N ASN A 341 -16.41 20.81 7.48
CA ASN A 341 -17.45 20.97 8.50
C ASN A 341 -17.72 19.72 9.33
N GLY A 342 -16.67 19.00 9.70
CA GLY A 342 -16.78 17.79 10.54
C GLY A 342 -17.21 16.53 9.81
N MET A 343 -17.40 16.57 8.49
CA MET A 343 -17.80 15.45 7.65
C MET A 343 -16.75 15.15 6.60
N ALA A 344 -16.59 13.88 6.25
CA ALA A 344 -15.72 13.46 5.16
C ALA A 344 -16.51 12.72 4.07
N GLY A 345 -16.04 12.79 2.85
CA GLY A 345 -16.57 12.06 1.71
C GLY A 345 -15.58 11.98 0.56
N LEU A 346 -15.74 11.01 -0.31
CA LEU A 346 -14.97 10.91 -1.55
C LEU A 346 -15.38 12.03 -2.49
N MET A 347 -14.40 12.74 -3.05
CA MET A 347 -14.66 13.78 -4.06
C MET A 347 -15.12 13.16 -5.38
N TYR A 348 -14.61 11.99 -5.72
CA TYR A 348 -14.98 11.25 -6.92
C TYR A 348 -15.59 9.91 -6.49
N ALA A 349 -16.83 9.68 -6.90
CA ALA A 349 -17.53 8.41 -6.63
C ALA A 349 -16.95 7.25 -7.45
N ASN A 350 -16.94 6.07 -6.86
CA ASN A 350 -16.53 4.83 -7.53
C ASN A 350 -17.65 4.32 -8.45
#